data_4e3fb8869e9d7943e0f6bae9e7a11eaf
#
_entry.id   4e3fb8869e9d7943e0f6bae9e7a11eaf
#
_cell.length_a   1.000
_cell.length_b   1.000
_cell.length_c   1.000
_cell.angle_alpha   90.00
_cell.angle_beta   90.00
_cell.angle_gamma   90.00
#
_symmetry.space_group_name_H-M   'P 1'
#
loop_
_entity.id
_entity.type
_entity.pdbx_description
1 polymer ?
#
loop_
_entity_poly.entity_id
_entity_poly.type
_entity_poly.pdbx_seq_one_letter_code
_entity_poly.pdbx_strand_id
1 'polypeptide(L)'
;MPRARGHALIGLAHAVADGRLSLELNADADETEAALLALPGVGPWTARYVRMRVCKDADVLLDTDLAVRKVLDRLEISATDAARCAPWRSYLSHHLWAEVLAT
;
A
#
# COMPACT_ATOMS: atom_id res chain seq x y z
N MET A 1 -17.24 -10.69 8.73
CA MET A 1 -16.24 -10.36 7.70
C MET A 1 -16.62 -11.01 6.38
N PRO A 2 -16.53 -10.31 5.26
CA PRO A 2 -16.83 -10.91 3.96
C PRO A 2 -15.94 -12.13 3.66
N ARG A 3 -16.48 -13.12 2.99
CA ARG A 3 -15.74 -14.34 2.62
C ARG A 3 -14.44 -14.05 1.87
N ALA A 4 -14.48 -13.06 0.95
CA ALA A 4 -13.31 -12.71 0.15
C ALA A 4 -12.14 -12.28 1.04
N ARG A 5 -12.42 -11.51 2.09
CA ARG A 5 -11.37 -11.08 3.04
C ARG A 5 -10.83 -12.26 3.84
N GLY A 6 -11.72 -13.18 4.25
CA GLY A 6 -11.31 -14.38 4.96
C GLY A 6 -10.39 -15.26 4.11
N HIS A 7 -10.75 -15.46 2.85
CA HIS A 7 -9.94 -16.22 1.91
C HIS A 7 -8.59 -15.52 1.63
N ALA A 8 -8.59 -14.20 1.53
CA ALA A 8 -7.35 -13.44 1.33
C ALA A 8 -6.40 -13.59 2.52
N LEU A 9 -6.92 -13.53 3.75
CA LEU A 9 -6.14 -13.72 4.96
C LEU A 9 -5.55 -15.13 5.05
N ILE A 10 -6.34 -16.14 4.72
CA ILE A 10 -5.87 -17.54 4.71
C ILE A 10 -4.78 -17.72 3.66
N GLY A 11 -4.98 -17.17 2.46
CA GLY A 11 -3.99 -17.21 1.38
C GLY A 11 -2.68 -16.54 1.78
N LEU A 12 -2.78 -15.39 2.44
CA LEU A 12 -1.62 -14.67 2.95
C LEU A 12 -0.86 -15.50 3.99
N ALA A 13 -1.56 -16.10 4.94
CA ALA A 13 -0.96 -16.92 5.98
C ALA A 13 -0.24 -18.14 5.38
N HIS A 14 -0.86 -18.80 4.40
CA HIS A 14 -0.24 -19.93 3.68
C HIS A 14 1.02 -19.49 2.92
N ALA A 15 0.97 -18.34 2.26
CA ALA A 15 2.12 -17.82 1.50
C ALA A 15 3.32 -17.54 2.40
N VAL A 16 3.08 -17.00 3.60
CA VAL A 16 4.14 -16.75 4.57
C VAL A 16 4.69 -18.09 5.10
N ALA A 17 3.81 -19.01 5.45
CA ALA A 17 4.21 -20.33 5.98
C ALA A 17 5.01 -21.14 4.96
N ASP A 18 4.67 -21.04 3.67
CA ASP A 18 5.33 -21.76 2.58
C ASP A 18 6.62 -21.08 2.10
N GLY A 19 6.94 -19.90 2.62
CA GLY A 19 8.11 -19.14 2.19
C GLY A 19 7.96 -18.42 0.86
N ARG A 20 6.75 -18.40 0.28
CA ARG A 20 6.49 -17.66 -0.97
C ARG A 20 6.41 -16.16 -0.76
N LEU A 21 6.16 -15.73 0.47
CA LEU A 21 6.06 -14.34 0.86
C LEU A 21 6.84 -14.15 2.15
N SER A 22 7.80 -13.22 2.15
CA SER A 22 8.54 -12.84 3.35
C SER A 22 8.11 -11.46 3.82
N LEU A 23 7.77 -11.36 5.10
CA LEU A 23 7.46 -10.09 5.75
C LEU A 23 8.57 -9.69 6.73
N GLU A 24 9.76 -10.26 6.56
CA GLU A 24 10.92 -9.93 7.37
C GLU A 24 11.44 -8.53 7.04
N LEU A 25 12.19 -7.98 7.99
CA LEU A 25 12.70 -6.60 7.90
C LEU A 25 13.53 -6.34 6.63
N ASN A 26 14.26 -7.34 6.16
CA ASN A 26 15.14 -7.23 4.99
C ASN A 26 14.51 -7.76 3.70
N ALA A 27 13.21 -8.00 3.69
CA ALA A 27 12.52 -8.49 2.49
C ALA A 27 12.61 -7.46 1.37
N ASP A 28 12.81 -7.93 0.14
CA ASP A 28 12.78 -7.08 -1.04
C ASP A 28 11.36 -6.56 -1.27
N ALA A 29 11.21 -5.23 -1.32
CA ALA A 29 9.89 -4.61 -1.43
C ALA A 29 9.19 -4.93 -2.76
N ASP A 30 9.93 -4.98 -3.85
CA ASP A 30 9.35 -5.30 -5.17
C ASP A 30 8.88 -6.74 -5.23
N GLU A 31 9.67 -7.67 -4.71
CA GLU A 31 9.29 -9.09 -4.64
C GLU A 31 8.10 -9.30 -3.72
N THR A 32 8.06 -8.62 -2.59
CA THR A 32 6.95 -8.70 -1.64
C THR A 32 5.66 -8.18 -2.27
N GLU A 33 5.70 -7.03 -2.94
CA GLU A 33 4.54 -6.48 -3.62
C GLU A 33 4.03 -7.43 -4.71
N ALA A 34 4.93 -7.97 -5.53
CA ALA A 34 4.56 -8.91 -6.58
C ALA A 34 3.92 -10.19 -6.01
N ALA A 35 4.47 -10.72 -4.92
CA ALA A 35 3.94 -11.90 -4.26
C ALA A 35 2.56 -11.64 -3.67
N LEU A 36 2.33 -10.46 -3.10
CA LEU A 36 1.03 -10.06 -2.58
C LEU A 36 -0.02 -9.94 -3.69
N LEU A 37 0.35 -9.30 -4.80
CA LEU A 37 -0.56 -9.14 -5.93
C LEU A 37 -0.93 -10.46 -6.59
N ALA A 38 -0.10 -11.49 -6.45
CA ALA A 38 -0.40 -12.82 -6.95
C ALA A 38 -1.45 -13.56 -6.10
N LEU A 39 -1.74 -13.08 -4.90
CA LEU A 39 -2.71 -13.72 -4.01
C LEU A 39 -4.14 -13.29 -4.35
N PRO A 40 -5.10 -14.24 -4.40
CA PRO A 40 -6.50 -13.90 -4.61
C PRO A 40 -7.02 -12.97 -3.50
N GLY A 41 -7.72 -11.91 -3.90
CA GLY A 41 -8.32 -10.96 -2.96
C GLY A 41 -7.39 -9.86 -2.49
N VAL A 42 -6.12 -9.85 -2.92
CA VAL A 42 -5.17 -8.80 -2.60
C VAL A 42 -5.05 -7.87 -3.81
N GLY A 43 -5.52 -6.63 -3.65
CA GLY A 43 -5.44 -5.62 -4.70
C GLY A 43 -4.23 -4.69 -4.54
N PRO A 44 -4.07 -3.74 -5.49
CA PRO A 44 -2.94 -2.80 -5.46
C PRO A 44 -2.84 -1.97 -4.18
N TRP A 45 -3.98 -1.54 -3.62
CA TRP A 45 -3.97 -0.76 -2.39
C TRP A 45 -3.34 -1.55 -1.23
N THR A 46 -3.80 -2.80 -1.03
CA THR A 46 -3.30 -3.66 0.04
C THR A 46 -1.81 -3.96 -0.14
N ALA A 47 -1.41 -4.30 -1.36
CA ALA A 47 -0.01 -4.62 -1.67
C ALA A 47 0.91 -3.42 -1.40
N ARG A 48 0.50 -2.23 -1.81
CA ARG A 48 1.27 -1.00 -1.58
C ARG A 48 1.29 -0.59 -0.12
N TYR A 49 0.18 -0.78 0.58
CA TYR A 49 0.12 -0.49 2.01
C TYR A 49 1.09 -1.36 2.80
N VAL A 50 1.12 -2.68 2.50
CA VAL A 50 2.06 -3.60 3.13
C VAL A 50 3.50 -3.22 2.80
N ARG A 51 3.77 -2.88 1.53
CA ARG A 51 5.09 -2.42 1.10
C ARG A 51 5.54 -1.21 1.93
N MET A 52 4.67 -0.24 2.12
CA MET A 52 4.99 0.96 2.88
C MET A 52 5.20 0.66 4.36
N ARG A 53 4.32 -0.12 4.98
CA ARG A 53 4.33 -0.34 6.42
C ARG A 53 5.27 -1.44 6.88
N VAL A 54 5.33 -2.55 6.16
CA VAL A 54 6.12 -3.72 6.55
C VAL A 54 7.53 -3.64 5.96
N CYS A 55 7.63 -3.35 4.67
CA CYS A 55 8.93 -3.20 4.00
C CYS A 55 9.57 -1.83 4.26
N LYS A 56 8.84 -0.92 4.90
CA LYS A 56 9.29 0.44 5.25
C LYS A 56 9.75 1.25 4.05
N ASP A 57 9.09 1.05 2.92
CA ASP A 57 9.38 1.83 1.72
C ASP A 57 8.92 3.28 1.93
N ALA A 58 9.84 4.21 1.80
CA ALA A 58 9.57 5.64 1.98
C ALA A 58 8.90 6.29 0.76
N ASP A 59 8.83 5.58 -0.37
CA ASP A 59 8.38 6.16 -1.63
C ASP A 59 7.14 5.45 -2.21
N VAL A 60 6.09 5.35 -1.39
CA VAL A 60 4.82 4.77 -1.82
C VAL A 60 3.72 5.83 -1.77
N LEU A 61 3.12 6.14 -2.93
CA LEU A 61 1.92 6.96 -2.99
C LEU A 61 0.70 6.03 -3.08
N LEU A 62 -0.22 6.18 -2.15
CA LEU A 62 -1.46 5.39 -2.13
C LEU A 62 -2.52 6.04 -3.03
N ASP A 63 -2.20 6.19 -4.30
CA ASP A 63 -3.04 6.85 -5.29
C ASP A 63 -4.31 6.08 -5.66
N THR A 64 -4.39 4.80 -5.29
CA THR A 64 -5.60 3.98 -5.47
C THR A 64 -6.57 4.09 -4.30
N ASP A 65 -6.18 4.74 -3.20
CA ASP A 65 -7.06 4.99 -2.06
C ASP A 65 -8.00 6.14 -2.39
N LEU A 66 -9.31 5.89 -2.30
CA LEU A 66 -10.32 6.91 -2.65
C LEU A 66 -10.22 8.14 -1.75
N ALA A 67 -9.94 7.98 -0.46
CA ALA A 67 -9.81 9.10 0.46
C ALA A 67 -8.61 9.96 0.09
N VAL A 68 -7.48 9.35 -0.23
CA VAL A 68 -6.27 10.05 -0.68
C VAL A 68 -6.54 10.80 -1.98
N ARG A 69 -7.22 10.16 -2.94
CA ARG A 69 -7.55 10.79 -4.23
C ARG A 69 -8.44 12.02 -4.04
N LYS A 70 -9.43 11.93 -3.15
CA LYS A 70 -10.32 13.06 -2.86
C LYS A 70 -9.56 14.24 -2.24
N VAL A 71 -8.60 13.96 -1.36
CA VAL A 71 -7.77 15.03 -0.76
C VAL A 71 -6.86 15.65 -1.82
N LEU A 72 -6.24 14.83 -2.68
CA LEU A 72 -5.43 15.34 -3.78
C LEU A 72 -6.23 16.28 -4.69
N ASP A 73 -7.44 15.89 -5.04
CA ASP A 73 -8.31 16.72 -5.87
C ASP A 73 -8.70 18.00 -5.16
N ARG A 74 -9.05 17.93 -3.88
CA ARG A 74 -9.43 19.11 -3.09
C ARG A 74 -8.28 20.10 -2.96
N LEU A 75 -7.06 19.62 -2.79
CA LEU A 75 -5.87 20.46 -2.66
C LEU A 75 -5.27 20.85 -4.02
N GLU A 76 -5.89 20.40 -5.11
CA GLU A 76 -5.44 20.67 -6.48
C GLU A 76 -3.99 20.17 -6.72
N ILE A 77 -3.64 19.02 -6.13
CA ILE A 77 -2.35 18.40 -6.32
C ILE A 77 -2.45 17.42 -7.49
N SER A 78 -1.72 17.71 -8.57
CA SER A 78 -1.69 16.83 -9.74
C SER A 78 -0.82 15.59 -9.50
N ALA A 79 -0.97 14.59 -10.36
CA ALA A 79 -0.09 13.42 -10.34
C ALA A 79 1.39 13.81 -10.52
N THR A 80 1.65 14.84 -11.34
CA THR A 80 3.01 15.37 -11.54
C THR A 80 3.55 15.99 -10.26
N ASP A 81 2.74 16.76 -9.55
CA ASP A 81 3.14 17.37 -8.28
C ASP A 81 3.44 16.31 -7.23
N ALA A 82 2.58 15.28 -7.14
CA ALA A 82 2.80 14.18 -6.21
C ALA A 82 4.09 13.41 -6.54
N ALA A 83 4.37 13.23 -7.82
CA ALA A 83 5.59 12.54 -8.26
C ALA A 83 6.87 13.29 -7.87
N ARG A 84 6.80 14.62 -7.72
CA ARG A 84 7.93 15.42 -7.26
C ARG A 84 8.33 15.15 -5.83
N CYS A 85 7.46 14.51 -5.05
CA CYS A 85 7.77 14.11 -3.68
C CYS A 85 8.64 12.86 -3.61
N ALA A 86 8.93 12.21 -4.73
CA ALA A 86 9.85 11.07 -4.75
C ALA A 86 11.23 11.50 -4.26
N PRO A 87 11.95 10.69 -3.50
CA PRO A 87 11.62 9.33 -3.03
C PRO A 87 10.87 9.27 -1.70
N TRP A 88 10.10 10.27 -1.34
CA TRP A 88 9.45 10.41 -0.03
C TRP A 88 7.93 10.37 -0.10
N ARG A 89 7.36 9.69 -1.12
CA ARG A 89 5.91 9.68 -1.35
C ARG A 89 5.11 9.00 -0.23
N SER A 90 5.73 8.11 0.55
CA SER A 90 5.06 7.53 1.72
C SER A 90 4.74 8.59 2.78
N TYR A 91 5.63 9.53 2.97
CA TYR A 91 5.39 10.66 3.87
C TYR A 91 4.25 11.53 3.36
N LEU A 92 4.19 11.76 2.05
CA LEU A 92 3.06 12.46 1.44
C LEU A 92 1.75 11.71 1.71
N SER A 93 1.72 10.39 1.54
CA SER A 93 0.55 9.56 1.82
C SER A 93 0.06 9.74 3.26
N HIS A 94 0.96 9.75 4.22
CA HIS A 94 0.60 9.97 5.62
C HIS A 94 0.03 11.37 5.87
N HIS A 95 0.60 12.41 5.26
CA HIS A 95 0.07 13.77 5.35
C HIS A 95 -1.32 13.89 4.74
N LEU A 96 -1.55 13.22 3.62
CA LEU A 96 -2.87 13.21 2.99
C LEU A 96 -3.91 12.51 3.87
N TRP A 97 -3.54 11.42 4.53
CA TRP A 97 -4.42 10.77 5.50
C TRP A 97 -4.72 11.67 6.70
N ALA A 98 -3.74 12.41 7.18
CA ALA A 98 -3.97 13.37 8.27
C ALA A 98 -5.02 14.41 7.86
N GLU A 99 -4.99 14.88 6.61
CA GLU A 99 -5.99 15.78 6.06
C GLU A 99 -7.39 15.15 6.01
N VAL A 100 -7.47 13.86 5.68
CA VAL A 100 -8.75 13.14 5.70
C VAL A 100 -9.33 13.14 7.11
N LEU A 101 -8.51 12.89 8.12
CA LEU A 101 -8.96 12.84 9.52
C LEU A 101 -9.30 14.23 10.06
N ALA A 102 -8.72 15.29 9.52
CA ALA A 102 -8.97 16.67 9.94
C ALA A 102 -10.28 17.25 9.38
N THR A 103 -10.89 16.58 8.40
CA THR A 103 -12.18 17.00 7.79
C THR A 103 -13.37 16.11 8.24
#